data_e72af291fe4dd26b5c9a773bd9ec6f42
#
_entry.id   e72af291fe4dd26b5c9a773bd9ec6f42
#
_cell.length_a   1.000
_cell.length_b   1.000
_cell.length_c   1.000
_cell.angle_alpha   90.00
_cell.angle_beta   90.00
_cell.angle_gamma   90.00
#
_symmetry.space_group_name_H-M   'P 1'
#
loop_
_entity.id
_entity.type
_entity.pdbx_description
1 polymer ?
#
loop_
_entity_poly.entity_id
_entity_poly.type
_entity_poly.pdbx_seq_one_letter_code
_entity_poly.pdbx_strand_id
1 'polypeptide(L)'
;LHGKVYPLDITVAPDFNREAFGRFGKRLEEIIGREVSEEHIRMMAKMFDFTNKIAGGNADVDPVQAEAVTFSLISAMSKRLNMPFDKDRTLVEGLLNHMIPLIQRINNHVSIRDNMISLLRPQDRQMYNLMAQVCAETDILKEISNEDEIVYLTVCFMASLKRMKSVPYKRVLLVCGHGYGTTTMLKESLLSEYQIHILDTIPIYKVP
;
A
#
# COMPACT_ATOMS: atom_id res chain seq x y z
N LEU A 1 12.85 -17.83 -13.60
CA LEU A 1 11.57 -17.35 -13.05
C LEU A 1 10.47 -18.25 -13.59
N HIS A 2 10.09 -19.29 -12.84
CA HIS A 2 8.97 -20.16 -13.18
C HIS A 2 7.69 -19.41 -12.81
N GLY A 3 6.90 -19.01 -13.84
CA GLY A 3 5.67 -18.30 -13.68
C GLY A 3 4.61 -19.14 -12.97
N LYS A 4 4.36 -18.87 -11.71
CA LYS A 4 3.12 -19.26 -11.07
C LYS A 4 2.06 -18.29 -11.55
N VAL A 5 1.12 -18.80 -12.35
CA VAL A 5 -0.11 -18.08 -12.69
C VAL A 5 -0.97 -18.08 -11.43
N TYR A 6 -1.20 -16.91 -10.86
CA TYR A 6 -2.16 -16.75 -9.78
C TYR A 6 -3.55 -16.59 -10.43
N PRO A 7 -4.54 -17.41 -10.07
CA PRO A 7 -5.89 -17.23 -10.58
C PRO A 7 -6.49 -15.96 -9.98
N LEU A 8 -6.51 -14.88 -10.76
CA LEU A 8 -7.34 -13.72 -10.47
C LEU A 8 -8.78 -14.10 -10.82
N ASP A 9 -9.61 -14.32 -9.81
CA ASP A 9 -11.03 -14.59 -9.99
C ASP A 9 -11.76 -13.25 -10.18
N ILE A 10 -11.57 -12.66 -11.36
CA ILE A 10 -12.27 -11.44 -11.77
C ILE A 10 -13.38 -11.87 -12.72
N THR A 11 -14.63 -11.74 -12.29
CA THR A 11 -15.80 -11.93 -13.16
C THR A 11 -15.82 -10.80 -14.18
N VAL A 12 -15.67 -11.11 -15.46
CA VAL A 12 -15.65 -10.11 -16.55
C VAL A 12 -17.05 -9.89 -17.05
N ALA A 13 -17.39 -8.62 -17.31
CA ALA A 13 -18.58 -8.24 -18.07
C ALA A 13 -18.53 -8.79 -19.51
N PRO A 14 -19.70 -9.04 -20.14
CA PRO A 14 -19.80 -9.72 -21.43
C PRO A 14 -19.26 -8.95 -22.65
N ASP A 15 -18.86 -7.68 -22.49
CA ASP A 15 -18.47 -6.80 -23.59
C ASP A 15 -16.97 -6.81 -23.92
N PHE A 16 -16.31 -7.93 -23.67
CA PHE A 16 -14.92 -8.11 -24.02
C PHE A 16 -14.69 -8.01 -25.53
N ASN A 17 -14.00 -6.99 -26.00
CA ASN A 17 -13.62 -6.85 -27.40
C ASN A 17 -12.47 -7.82 -27.77
N ARG A 18 -12.86 -9.06 -28.06
CA ARG A 18 -11.95 -10.17 -28.36
C ARG A 18 -11.00 -9.87 -29.53
N GLU A 19 -11.45 -9.08 -30.51
CA GLU A 19 -10.66 -8.72 -31.69
C GLU A 19 -9.57 -7.71 -31.36
N ALA A 20 -9.88 -6.68 -30.58
CA ALA A 20 -8.91 -5.67 -30.16
C ALA A 20 -7.79 -6.28 -29.29
N PHE A 21 -8.16 -7.14 -28.35
CA PHE A 21 -7.19 -7.83 -27.49
C PHE A 21 -6.40 -8.91 -28.23
N GLY A 22 -6.97 -9.54 -29.26
CA GLY A 22 -6.24 -10.44 -30.16
C GLY A 22 -5.14 -9.71 -30.95
N ARG A 23 -5.43 -8.50 -31.45
CA ARG A 23 -4.42 -7.64 -32.11
C ARG A 23 -3.33 -7.19 -31.11
N PHE A 24 -3.73 -6.83 -29.89
CA PHE A 24 -2.80 -6.46 -28.84
C PHE A 24 -1.87 -7.64 -28.47
N GLY A 25 -2.41 -8.84 -28.33
CA GLY A 25 -1.63 -10.04 -28.02
C GLY A 25 -0.56 -10.32 -29.09
N LYS A 26 -0.94 -10.29 -30.37
CA LYS A 26 0.03 -10.45 -31.46
C LYS A 26 1.13 -9.39 -31.44
N ARG A 27 0.76 -8.13 -31.19
CA ARG A 27 1.75 -7.06 -31.10
C ARG A 27 2.69 -7.24 -29.92
N LEU A 28 2.17 -7.75 -28.81
CA LEU A 28 2.97 -8.07 -27.63
C LEU A 28 3.95 -9.21 -27.92
N GLU A 29 3.52 -10.28 -28.62
CA GLU A 29 4.38 -11.39 -29.05
C GLU A 29 5.54 -10.90 -29.93
N GLU A 30 5.26 -9.99 -30.86
CA GLU A 30 6.31 -9.37 -31.69
C GLU A 30 7.35 -8.62 -30.85
N ILE A 31 6.92 -7.91 -29.80
CA ILE A 31 7.82 -7.12 -28.94
C ILE A 31 8.66 -8.01 -28.02
N ILE A 32 8.03 -9.01 -27.39
CA ILE A 32 8.71 -9.86 -26.39
C ILE A 32 9.41 -11.08 -27.01
N GLY A 33 9.17 -11.37 -28.31
CA GLY A 33 9.80 -12.47 -29.04
C GLY A 33 9.38 -13.87 -28.59
N ARG A 34 8.23 -14.01 -27.95
CA ARG A 34 7.66 -15.30 -27.51
C ARG A 34 6.14 -15.27 -27.55
N GLU A 35 5.55 -16.45 -27.68
CA GLU A 35 4.10 -16.64 -27.68
C GLU A 35 3.47 -16.22 -26.35
N VAL A 36 2.32 -15.55 -26.41
CA VAL A 36 1.50 -15.14 -25.25
C VAL A 36 0.22 -15.96 -25.26
N SER A 37 0.02 -16.77 -24.21
CA SER A 37 -1.18 -17.62 -24.15
C SER A 37 -2.47 -16.81 -24.12
N GLU A 38 -3.55 -17.38 -24.64
CA GLU A 38 -4.89 -16.75 -24.63
C GLU A 38 -5.33 -16.40 -23.20
N GLU A 39 -4.92 -17.18 -22.22
CA GLU A 39 -5.17 -16.92 -20.80
C GLU A 39 -4.50 -15.64 -20.30
N HIS A 40 -3.26 -15.39 -20.70
CA HIS A 40 -2.56 -14.14 -20.39
C HIS A 40 -3.23 -12.94 -21.07
N ILE A 41 -3.66 -13.09 -22.32
CA ILE A 41 -4.38 -12.04 -23.05
C ILE A 41 -5.71 -11.73 -22.34
N ARG A 42 -6.45 -12.74 -21.90
CA ARG A 42 -7.68 -12.55 -21.11
C ARG A 42 -7.40 -11.85 -19.78
N MET A 43 -6.35 -12.24 -19.08
CA MET A 43 -5.98 -11.62 -17.81
C MET A 43 -5.62 -10.14 -18.01
N MET A 44 -4.82 -9.81 -19.03
CA MET A 44 -4.50 -8.42 -19.36
C MET A 44 -5.74 -7.62 -19.75
N ALA A 45 -6.65 -8.22 -20.52
CA ALA A 45 -7.91 -7.60 -20.87
C ALA A 45 -8.79 -7.32 -19.64
N LYS A 46 -8.85 -8.26 -18.71
CA LYS A 46 -9.53 -8.07 -17.42
C LYS A 46 -8.94 -6.92 -16.63
N MET A 47 -7.62 -6.84 -16.55
CA MET A 47 -6.92 -5.74 -15.88
C MET A 47 -7.18 -4.40 -16.58
N PHE A 48 -7.19 -4.39 -17.92
CA PHE A 48 -7.46 -3.19 -18.71
C PHE A 48 -8.90 -2.70 -18.56
N ASP A 49 -9.89 -3.62 -18.64
CA ASP A 49 -11.30 -3.31 -18.41
C ASP A 49 -11.54 -2.80 -16.99
N PHE A 50 -10.90 -3.44 -16.01
CA PHE A 50 -10.88 -2.98 -14.62
C PHE A 50 -10.30 -1.58 -14.49
N THR A 51 -9.14 -1.30 -15.09
CA THR A 51 -8.49 0.01 -15.05
C THR A 51 -9.34 1.07 -15.76
N ASN A 52 -9.98 0.74 -16.88
CA ASN A 52 -10.86 1.66 -17.60
C ASN A 52 -12.18 1.90 -16.85
N LYS A 53 -12.75 0.91 -16.19
CA LYS A 53 -13.91 1.10 -15.31
C LYS A 53 -13.58 1.98 -14.11
N ILE A 54 -12.34 1.89 -13.60
CA ILE A 54 -11.85 2.80 -12.56
C ILE A 54 -11.57 4.20 -13.13
N ALA A 55 -10.98 4.28 -14.33
CA ALA A 55 -10.53 5.55 -14.93
C ALA A 55 -11.60 6.29 -15.75
N GLY A 56 -12.63 5.60 -16.24
CA GLY A 56 -13.59 6.17 -17.19
C GLY A 56 -15.03 5.70 -17.03
N GLY A 57 -15.30 4.78 -16.13
CA GLY A 57 -16.66 4.31 -15.88
C GLY A 57 -17.43 5.28 -15.00
N ASN A 58 -18.65 5.58 -15.38
CA ASN A 58 -19.69 6.43 -14.79
C ASN A 58 -20.09 6.16 -13.32
N ALA A 59 -19.17 5.76 -12.46
CA ALA A 59 -19.39 5.83 -11.04
C ALA A 59 -18.77 7.14 -10.57
N ASP A 60 -19.55 8.22 -10.62
CA ASP A 60 -19.25 9.47 -9.95
C ASP A 60 -19.10 9.20 -8.45
N VAL A 61 -17.91 8.78 -8.05
CA VAL A 61 -17.53 8.83 -6.64
C VAL A 61 -17.23 10.29 -6.38
N ASP A 62 -18.10 10.91 -5.60
CA ASP A 62 -17.86 12.27 -5.13
C ASP A 62 -16.54 12.30 -4.33
N PRO A 63 -15.54 13.07 -4.78
CA PRO A 63 -14.28 13.21 -4.04
C PRO A 63 -14.49 13.64 -2.59
N VAL A 64 -15.50 14.47 -2.34
CA VAL A 64 -15.87 14.96 -0.98
C VAL A 64 -16.35 13.77 -0.13
N GLN A 65 -17.13 12.87 -0.72
CA GLN A 65 -17.55 11.64 -0.03
C GLN A 65 -16.37 10.73 0.31
N ALA A 66 -15.45 10.52 -0.63
CA ALA A 66 -14.26 9.73 -0.41
C ALA A 66 -13.37 10.33 0.69
N GLU A 67 -13.22 11.64 0.70
CA GLU A 67 -12.51 12.36 1.75
C GLU A 67 -13.21 12.21 3.11
N ALA A 68 -14.52 12.39 3.19
CA ALA A 68 -15.29 12.22 4.41
C ALA A 68 -15.17 10.79 4.99
N VAL A 69 -15.27 9.76 4.15
CA VAL A 69 -15.09 8.36 4.55
C VAL A 69 -13.67 8.12 5.06
N THR A 70 -12.66 8.68 4.38
CA THR A 70 -11.25 8.57 4.80
C THR A 70 -11.03 9.14 6.20
N PHE A 71 -11.50 10.36 6.45
CA PHE A 71 -11.34 11.01 7.75
C PHE A 71 -12.21 10.36 8.84
N SER A 72 -13.37 9.82 8.50
CA SER A 72 -14.18 9.01 9.41
C SER A 72 -13.42 7.76 9.87
N LEU A 73 -12.82 7.01 8.93
CA LEU A 73 -11.99 5.84 9.22
C LEU A 73 -10.79 6.21 10.10
N ILE A 74 -10.04 7.26 9.73
CA ILE A 74 -8.89 7.75 10.50
C ILE A 74 -9.32 8.13 11.92
N SER A 75 -10.42 8.86 12.07
CA SER A 75 -10.93 9.28 13.37
C SER A 75 -11.34 8.09 14.24
N ALA A 76 -12.05 7.12 13.66
CA ALA A 76 -12.49 5.92 14.37
C ALA A 76 -11.28 5.09 14.87
N MET A 77 -10.28 4.87 14.02
CA MET A 77 -9.06 4.17 14.38
C MET A 77 -8.22 4.95 15.40
N SER A 78 -8.15 6.27 15.28
CA SER A 78 -7.44 7.14 16.22
C SER A 78 -8.04 7.04 17.63
N LYS A 79 -9.36 7.04 17.74
CA LYS A 79 -10.06 6.87 19.03
C LYS A 79 -9.83 5.49 19.65
N ARG A 80 -9.90 4.43 18.84
CA ARG A 80 -9.76 3.05 19.35
C ARG A 80 -8.36 2.69 19.78
N LEU A 81 -7.35 3.25 19.11
CA LEU A 81 -5.94 2.98 19.42
C LEU A 81 -5.27 4.07 20.24
N ASN A 82 -5.99 5.16 20.57
CA ASN A 82 -5.45 6.35 21.21
C ASN A 82 -4.20 6.88 20.52
N MET A 83 -4.24 6.99 19.19
CA MET A 83 -3.11 7.39 18.35
C MET A 83 -3.55 8.51 17.39
N PRO A 84 -2.78 9.58 17.23
CA PRO A 84 -3.13 10.72 16.36
C PRO A 84 -2.79 10.41 14.89
N PHE A 85 -3.49 9.46 14.27
CA PHE A 85 -3.26 9.03 12.87
C PHE A 85 -3.46 10.15 11.85
N ASP A 86 -4.24 11.17 12.18
CA ASP A 86 -4.41 12.39 11.39
C ASP A 86 -3.11 13.18 11.21
N LYS A 87 -2.11 12.95 12.06
CA LYS A 87 -0.78 13.58 11.98
C LYS A 87 0.19 12.84 11.04
N ASP A 88 -0.13 11.63 10.64
CA ASP A 88 0.69 10.89 9.69
C ASP A 88 0.27 11.20 8.25
N ARG A 89 0.93 12.19 7.66
CA ARG A 89 0.66 12.65 6.29
C ARG A 89 0.74 11.51 5.26
N THR A 90 1.68 10.59 5.42
CA THR A 90 1.82 9.43 4.51
C THR A 90 0.61 8.53 4.57
N LEU A 91 0.03 8.30 5.75
CA LEU A 91 -1.20 7.53 5.89
C LEU A 91 -2.37 8.27 5.26
N VAL A 92 -2.55 9.55 5.58
CA VAL A 92 -3.66 10.37 5.07
C VAL A 92 -3.66 10.39 3.55
N GLU A 93 -2.54 10.76 2.92
CA GLU A 93 -2.39 10.81 1.47
C GLU A 93 -2.60 9.43 0.82
N GLY A 94 -2.04 8.38 1.41
CA GLY A 94 -2.20 7.02 0.92
C GLY A 94 -3.65 6.55 0.96
N LEU A 95 -4.38 6.82 2.04
CA LEU A 95 -5.79 6.46 2.16
C LEU A 95 -6.67 7.29 1.21
N LEU A 96 -6.44 8.60 1.07
CA LEU A 96 -7.18 9.44 0.13
C LEU A 96 -7.05 8.91 -1.31
N ASN A 97 -5.83 8.55 -1.73
CA ASN A 97 -5.60 7.99 -3.05
C ASN A 97 -6.24 6.61 -3.25
N HIS A 98 -6.39 5.82 -2.17
CA HIS A 98 -7.00 4.49 -2.23
C HIS A 98 -8.52 4.52 -2.13
N MET A 99 -9.10 5.51 -1.47
CA MET A 99 -10.53 5.51 -1.12
C MET A 99 -11.43 5.63 -2.34
N ILE A 100 -11.10 6.47 -3.32
CA ILE A 100 -11.89 6.60 -4.56
C ILE A 100 -11.97 5.26 -5.30
N PRO A 101 -10.85 4.58 -5.63
CA PRO A 101 -10.89 3.26 -6.26
C PRO A 101 -11.62 2.20 -5.41
N LEU A 102 -11.49 2.25 -4.08
CA LEU A 102 -12.18 1.33 -3.19
C LEU A 102 -13.70 1.52 -3.25
N ILE A 103 -14.19 2.75 -3.14
CA ILE A 103 -15.62 3.06 -3.22
C ILE A 103 -16.17 2.68 -4.61
N GLN A 104 -15.39 2.91 -5.68
CA GLN A 104 -15.78 2.47 -7.03
C GLN A 104 -15.94 0.96 -7.10
N ARG A 105 -15.04 0.18 -6.51
CA ARG A 105 -15.15 -1.28 -6.45
C ARG A 105 -16.36 -1.73 -5.66
N ILE A 106 -16.63 -1.09 -4.53
CA ILE A 106 -17.83 -1.37 -3.72
C ILE A 106 -19.09 -1.11 -4.53
N ASN A 107 -19.23 0.08 -5.13
CA ASN A 107 -20.42 0.47 -5.89
C ASN A 107 -20.66 -0.40 -7.13
N ASN A 108 -19.61 -0.91 -7.75
CA ASN A 108 -19.69 -1.78 -8.91
C ASN A 108 -19.68 -3.29 -8.57
N HIS A 109 -19.70 -3.64 -7.29
CA HIS A 109 -19.61 -5.02 -6.80
C HIS A 109 -18.40 -5.78 -7.39
N VAL A 110 -17.28 -5.08 -7.58
CA VAL A 110 -16.03 -5.66 -8.08
C VAL A 110 -15.16 -6.10 -6.92
N SER A 111 -14.73 -7.35 -6.93
CA SER A 111 -13.81 -7.90 -5.93
C SER A 111 -12.48 -8.27 -6.59
N ILE A 112 -11.38 -7.74 -6.05
CA ILE A 112 -10.03 -8.15 -6.42
C ILE A 112 -9.53 -9.06 -5.31
N ARG A 113 -9.22 -10.32 -5.64
CA ARG A 113 -8.71 -11.29 -4.67
C ARG A 113 -7.24 -11.53 -4.92
N ASP A 114 -6.41 -11.02 -4.03
CA ASP A 114 -4.95 -11.20 -4.04
C ASP A 114 -4.47 -12.15 -2.94
N ASN A 115 -5.42 -12.77 -2.21
CA ASN A 115 -5.15 -13.65 -1.06
C ASN A 115 -4.21 -12.99 -0.01
N MET A 116 -4.34 -11.68 0.16
CA MET A 116 -3.51 -10.91 1.08
C MET A 116 -3.69 -11.34 2.55
N ILE A 117 -4.85 -11.93 2.88
CA ILE A 117 -5.11 -12.41 4.23
C ILE A 117 -4.12 -13.49 4.68
N SER A 118 -3.58 -14.26 3.74
CA SER A 118 -2.53 -15.26 4.00
C SER A 118 -1.19 -14.64 4.42
N LEU A 119 -0.98 -13.36 4.13
CA LEU A 119 0.23 -12.61 4.48
C LEU A 119 0.18 -12.04 5.90
N LEU A 120 -1.01 -12.03 6.53
CA LEU A 120 -1.16 -11.57 7.90
C LEU A 120 -0.55 -12.56 8.88
N ARG A 121 0.41 -12.09 9.67
CA ARG A 121 1.01 -12.87 10.74
C ARG A 121 0.00 -13.01 11.90
N PRO A 122 0.10 -14.05 12.73
CA PRO A 122 -0.79 -14.25 13.87
C PRO A 122 -0.91 -13.02 14.78
N GLN A 123 0.20 -12.30 15.01
CA GLN A 123 0.22 -11.08 15.82
C GLN A 123 -0.52 -9.89 15.20
N ASP A 124 -0.74 -9.90 13.89
CA ASP A 124 -1.38 -8.80 13.15
C ASP A 124 -2.91 -8.96 13.14
N ARG A 125 -3.43 -10.15 13.53
CA ARG A 125 -4.85 -10.47 13.52
C ARG A 125 -5.71 -9.58 14.42
N GLN A 126 -5.18 -9.12 15.54
CA GLN A 126 -5.91 -8.19 16.41
C GLN A 126 -6.19 -6.87 15.71
N MET A 127 -5.19 -6.36 14.96
CA MET A 127 -5.35 -5.13 14.20
C MET A 127 -6.33 -5.30 13.03
N TYR A 128 -6.27 -6.45 12.35
CA TYR A 128 -7.23 -6.80 11.31
C TYR A 128 -8.67 -6.86 11.85
N ASN A 129 -8.89 -7.55 12.96
CA ASN A 129 -10.22 -7.66 13.57
C ASN A 129 -10.77 -6.29 13.98
N LEU A 130 -9.91 -5.42 14.53
CA LEU A 130 -10.28 -4.04 14.85
C LEU A 130 -10.65 -3.25 13.58
N MET A 131 -9.87 -3.38 12.52
CA MET A 131 -10.16 -2.74 11.24
C MET A 131 -11.49 -3.23 10.65
N ALA A 132 -11.72 -4.55 10.66
CA ALA A 132 -12.98 -5.13 10.19
C ALA A 132 -14.19 -4.58 10.95
N GLN A 133 -14.08 -4.43 12.28
CA GLN A 133 -15.13 -3.82 13.10
C GLN A 133 -15.36 -2.36 12.72
N VAL A 134 -14.31 -1.58 12.56
CA VAL A 134 -14.41 -0.16 12.16
C VAL A 134 -15.02 -0.02 10.78
N CYS A 135 -14.63 -0.86 9.82
CA CYS A 135 -15.24 -0.88 8.50
C CYS A 135 -16.73 -1.20 8.57
N ALA A 136 -17.14 -2.20 9.37
CA ALA A 136 -18.53 -2.58 9.54
C ALA A 136 -19.40 -1.46 10.18
N GLU A 137 -18.79 -0.55 10.93
CA GLU A 137 -19.46 0.59 11.57
C GLU A 137 -19.43 1.86 10.71
N THR A 138 -18.63 1.88 9.62
CA THR A 138 -18.48 3.03 8.76
C THR A 138 -19.37 2.88 7.53
N ASP A 139 -20.21 3.89 7.25
CA ASP A 139 -21.02 3.91 6.04
C ASP A 139 -20.14 3.72 4.80
N ILE A 140 -20.66 3.05 3.79
CA ILE A 140 -19.95 2.60 2.58
C ILE A 140 -18.97 1.45 2.88
N LEU A 141 -18.06 1.58 3.84
CA LEU A 141 -17.06 0.54 4.11
C LEU A 141 -17.68 -0.77 4.65
N LYS A 142 -18.86 -0.70 5.26
CA LYS A 142 -19.63 -1.89 5.66
C LYS A 142 -20.03 -2.79 4.48
N GLU A 143 -20.04 -2.25 3.26
CA GLU A 143 -20.33 -2.97 2.02
C GLU A 143 -19.08 -3.67 1.42
N ILE A 144 -17.93 -3.56 2.08
CA ILE A 144 -16.73 -4.30 1.66
C ILE A 144 -16.99 -5.79 1.77
N SER A 145 -17.05 -6.47 0.63
CA SER A 145 -17.26 -7.93 0.55
C SER A 145 -15.95 -8.72 0.49
N ASN A 146 -14.82 -8.04 0.29
CA ASN A 146 -13.51 -8.65 0.08
C ASN A 146 -12.59 -8.41 1.28
N GLU A 147 -12.15 -9.48 1.93
CA GLU A 147 -11.22 -9.43 3.05
C GLU A 147 -9.88 -8.78 2.70
N ASP A 148 -9.41 -8.90 1.45
CA ASP A 148 -8.14 -8.31 1.02
C ASP A 148 -8.15 -6.78 1.09
N GLU A 149 -9.30 -6.12 0.91
CA GLU A 149 -9.43 -4.68 1.10
C GLU A 149 -9.25 -4.28 2.57
N ILE A 150 -9.81 -5.07 3.48
CA ILE A 150 -9.64 -4.87 4.92
C ILE A 150 -8.18 -5.09 5.33
N VAL A 151 -7.53 -6.10 4.73
CA VAL A 151 -6.08 -6.34 4.95
C VAL A 151 -5.27 -5.16 4.48
N TYR A 152 -5.56 -4.61 3.31
CA TYR A 152 -4.86 -3.43 2.79
C TYR A 152 -4.96 -2.24 3.77
N LEU A 153 -6.17 -1.90 4.20
CA LEU A 153 -6.39 -0.85 5.19
C LEU A 153 -5.63 -1.14 6.49
N THR A 154 -5.68 -2.39 6.96
CA THR A 154 -4.94 -2.84 8.15
C THR A 154 -3.45 -2.57 8.03
N VAL A 155 -2.84 -2.96 6.90
CA VAL A 155 -1.41 -2.78 6.64
C VAL A 155 -1.03 -1.30 6.62
N CYS A 156 -1.88 -0.42 6.04
CA CYS A 156 -1.66 1.02 6.04
C CYS A 156 -1.57 1.58 7.47
N PHE A 157 -2.51 1.21 8.35
CA PHE A 157 -2.50 1.66 9.75
C PHE A 157 -1.36 1.04 10.56
N MET A 158 -0.99 -0.22 10.31
CA MET A 158 0.17 -0.86 10.94
C MET A 158 1.48 -0.15 10.54
N ALA A 159 1.63 0.22 9.28
CA ALA A 159 2.77 0.98 8.80
C ALA A 159 2.84 2.37 9.46
N SER A 160 1.69 3.02 9.62
CA SER A 160 1.57 4.29 10.36
C SER A 160 1.97 4.13 11.83
N LEU A 161 1.44 3.12 12.52
CA LEU A 161 1.83 2.83 13.91
C LEU A 161 3.34 2.62 14.05
N LYS A 162 3.96 1.93 13.10
CA LYS A 162 5.40 1.73 13.09
C LYS A 162 6.16 3.06 12.94
N ARG A 163 5.72 3.93 12.02
CA ARG A 163 6.32 5.26 11.83
C ARG A 163 6.18 6.13 13.07
N MET A 164 4.99 6.14 13.68
CA MET A 164 4.70 6.96 14.88
C MET A 164 5.39 6.46 16.14
N LYS A 165 5.60 5.14 16.26
CA LYS A 165 6.34 4.53 17.36
C LYS A 165 7.84 4.54 17.14
N SER A 166 8.32 4.73 15.92
CA SER A 166 9.73 4.89 15.66
C SER A 166 10.19 6.19 16.34
N VAL A 167 11.02 6.05 17.35
CA VAL A 167 11.72 7.20 17.94
C VAL A 167 12.45 7.89 16.80
N PRO A 168 12.22 9.18 16.54
CA PRO A 168 12.95 9.86 15.47
C PRO A 168 14.43 9.69 15.75
N TYR A 169 15.15 9.10 14.79
CA TYR A 169 16.59 8.96 14.88
C TYR A 169 17.19 10.31 15.23
N LYS A 170 17.86 10.40 16.40
CA LYS A 170 18.59 11.61 16.75
C LYS A 170 19.65 11.84 15.69
N ARG A 171 19.61 13.00 15.07
CA ARG A 171 20.64 13.39 14.10
C ARG A 171 21.89 13.79 14.87
N VAL A 172 23.00 13.13 14.60
CA VAL A 172 24.26 13.27 15.32
C VAL A 172 25.35 13.65 14.34
N LEU A 173 26.15 14.64 14.70
CA LEU A 173 27.42 14.93 14.05
C LEU A 173 28.51 14.26 14.88
N LEU A 174 29.29 13.37 14.27
CA LEU A 174 30.38 12.69 14.93
C LEU A 174 31.66 13.53 14.81
N VAL A 175 32.18 14.02 15.93
CA VAL A 175 33.44 14.76 15.96
C VAL A 175 34.52 13.89 16.64
N CYS A 176 35.59 13.60 15.93
CA CYS A 176 36.66 12.75 16.45
C CYS A 176 38.03 13.40 16.29
N GLY A 177 38.85 13.31 17.35
CA GLY A 177 40.25 13.75 17.38
C GLY A 177 41.25 12.68 16.90
N HIS A 178 40.77 11.46 16.63
CA HIS A 178 41.59 10.31 16.26
C HIS A 178 41.48 10.01 14.74
N GLY A 179 42.39 9.21 14.22
CA GLY A 179 42.45 8.89 12.82
C GLY A 179 41.23 8.08 12.31
N TYR A 180 41.14 7.91 10.98
CA TYR A 180 40.02 7.32 10.25
C TYR A 180 39.55 5.96 10.78
N GLY A 181 40.49 5.06 11.15
CA GLY A 181 40.14 3.72 11.64
C GLY A 181 39.36 3.74 12.95
N THR A 182 39.80 4.54 13.93
CA THR A 182 39.12 4.68 15.22
C THR A 182 37.72 5.30 15.06
N THR A 183 37.62 6.28 14.16
CA THR A 183 36.36 6.94 13.87
C THR A 183 35.35 5.99 13.24
N THR A 184 35.79 5.10 12.34
CA THR A 184 34.94 4.07 11.72
C THR A 184 34.45 3.07 12.77
N MET A 185 35.31 2.57 13.65
CA MET A 185 34.93 1.67 14.71
C MET A 185 33.90 2.30 15.66
N LEU A 186 34.14 3.57 16.07
CA LEU A 186 33.21 4.31 16.92
C LEU A 186 31.83 4.48 16.21
N LYS A 187 31.84 4.81 14.94
CA LYS A 187 30.62 4.93 14.14
C LYS A 187 29.82 3.62 14.14
N GLU A 188 30.46 2.50 13.83
CA GLU A 188 29.81 1.18 13.81
C GLU A 188 29.29 0.80 15.20
N SER A 189 30.06 1.04 16.27
CA SER A 189 29.62 0.79 17.64
C SER A 189 28.39 1.61 18.01
N LEU A 190 28.39 2.90 17.69
CA LEU A 190 27.24 3.77 17.96
C LEU A 190 25.99 3.36 17.17
N LEU A 191 26.15 2.98 15.91
CA LEU A 191 25.03 2.51 15.08
C LEU A 191 24.48 1.15 15.53
N SER A 192 25.30 0.30 16.17
CA SER A 192 24.84 -0.98 16.70
C SER A 192 24.08 -0.86 18.02
N GLU A 193 24.41 0.14 18.85
CA GLU A 193 23.83 0.31 20.18
C GLU A 193 22.68 1.32 20.23
N TYR A 194 22.70 2.33 19.34
CA TYR A 194 21.77 3.45 19.38
C TYR A 194 21.03 3.65 18.07
N GLN A 195 19.77 4.01 18.18
CA GLN A 195 18.96 4.45 17.00
C GLN A 195 19.26 5.92 16.70
N ILE A 196 20.39 6.15 16.01
CA ILE A 196 20.86 7.49 15.62
C ILE A 196 21.10 7.56 14.11
N HIS A 197 20.99 8.75 13.57
CA HIS A 197 21.38 9.05 12.19
C HIS A 197 22.64 9.94 12.20
N ILE A 198 23.78 9.36 11.81
CA ILE A 198 25.03 10.11 11.73
C ILE A 198 25.03 10.90 10.43
N LEU A 199 24.90 12.23 10.55
CA LEU A 199 24.84 13.15 9.42
C LEU A 199 26.19 13.24 8.70
N ASP A 200 27.27 13.37 9.51
CA ASP A 200 28.64 13.47 8.99
C ASP A 200 29.64 13.09 10.10
N THR A 201 30.87 12.86 9.69
CA THR A 201 31.99 12.63 10.61
C THR A 201 33.10 13.63 10.29
N ILE A 202 33.35 14.54 11.21
CA ILE A 202 34.34 15.62 11.01
C ILE A 202 35.48 15.52 11.99
N PRO A 203 36.69 15.82 11.57
CA PRO A 203 37.83 15.94 12.46
C PRO A 203 37.66 17.14 13.42
N ILE A 204 38.14 17.00 14.66
CA ILE A 204 37.99 18.05 15.69
C ILE A 204 38.58 19.41 15.28
N TYR A 205 39.63 19.40 14.44
CA TYR A 205 40.25 20.63 13.97
C TYR A 205 39.43 21.37 12.92
N LYS A 206 38.36 20.78 12.41
CA LYS A 206 37.39 21.41 11.48
C LYS A 206 36.16 21.96 12.17
N VAL A 207 36.06 21.77 13.48
CA VAL A 207 34.95 22.36 14.25
C VAL A 207 35.33 23.82 14.51
N PRO A 208 34.49 24.79 14.12
CA PRO A 208 34.74 26.21 14.32
C PRO A 208 34.77 26.60 15.80
#